data_3531ff5c9a8a321e692f42cd0b2dfa73
#
_entry.id   3531ff5c9a8a321e692f42cd0b2dfa73
#
_cell.length_a   1.000
_cell.length_b   1.000
_cell.length_c   1.000
_cell.angle_alpha   90.00
_cell.angle_beta   90.00
_cell.angle_gamma   90.00
#
_symmetry.space_group_name_H-M   'P 1'
#
loop_
_entity.id
_entity.type
_entity.pdbx_description
1 polymer ?
#
loop_
_entity_poly.entity_id
_entity_poly.type
_entity_poly.pdbx_seq_one_letter_code
_entity_poly.pdbx_strand_id
1 'polypeptide(L)'
;RYDRPQAGRYRQHHQFGCEAIGDGDPALDAEVIDMAWQFFRSLGLQHITLSLNSIGCKKCRPAYLSILTEYYSGHTDRLCPDCTARLERNPLRLLDCKQSSCQQIADSAPRNNEYLCPECSGHFQQLQKYLGLLGIPFELNHRLVRGLDYYTKTVFEFQPKADGAQSAIGGGGRYDDLIEELGGKHTPALGFASGIERIILNLKNENIPIPPPPGPKVFIAHMGDEAGEAAIKLASSLRQSNIGVIKAIGNKSLKAQLRQANNLNVHYSIIIGEQEIQTNTVILRDM
;
A
#
# COMPACT_ATOMS: atom_id res chain seq x y z
N ARG A 1 3.38 12.77 15.35
CA ARG A 1 3.12 13.16 16.73
C ARG A 1 2.30 14.46 16.82
N TYR A 2 2.54 15.40 15.93
CA TYR A 2 1.89 16.72 15.94
C TYR A 2 0.75 16.87 14.92
N ASP A 3 0.58 15.90 14.00
CA ASP A 3 -0.51 15.91 13.03
C ASP A 3 -1.87 15.72 13.69
N ARG A 4 -2.87 16.42 13.16
CA ARG A 4 -4.27 16.17 13.54
C ARG A 4 -4.74 14.91 12.81
N PRO A 5 -5.16 13.86 13.53
CA PRO A 5 -5.64 12.64 12.89
C PRO A 5 -6.92 12.92 12.09
N GLN A 6 -6.98 12.31 10.90
CA GLN A 6 -8.13 12.36 9.99
C GLN A 6 -8.39 10.96 9.46
N ALA A 7 -9.54 10.71 8.85
CA ALA A 7 -9.81 9.43 8.21
C ALA A 7 -8.73 9.11 7.17
N GLY A 8 -8.05 7.98 7.34
CA GLY A 8 -6.92 7.57 6.49
C GLY A 8 -5.60 8.31 6.70
N ARG A 9 -5.51 9.20 7.72
CA ARG A 9 -4.26 9.87 8.12
C ARG A 9 -4.05 9.76 9.63
N TYR A 10 -3.22 8.82 10.04
CA TYR A 10 -2.94 8.51 11.44
C TYR A 10 -1.61 9.12 11.89
N ARG A 11 -1.39 9.24 13.20
CA ARG A 11 -0.12 9.68 13.78
C ARG A 11 0.99 8.65 13.62
N GLN A 12 0.63 7.39 13.50
CA GLN A 12 1.49 6.28 13.10
C GLN A 12 0.85 5.63 11.88
N HIS A 13 1.62 5.32 10.86
CA HIS A 13 1.18 4.60 9.68
C HIS A 13 2.20 3.53 9.33
N HIS A 14 1.74 2.46 8.70
CA HIS A 14 2.58 1.42 8.14
C HIS A 14 2.50 1.51 6.63
N GLN A 15 3.64 1.41 5.99
CA GLN A 15 3.72 1.40 4.54
C GLN A 15 4.67 0.30 4.08
N PHE A 16 4.45 -0.16 2.87
CA PHE A 16 5.40 -0.92 2.09
C PHE A 16 5.57 -0.25 0.74
N GLY A 17 6.61 -0.62 0.03
CA GLY A 17 6.87 -0.11 -1.30
C GLY A 17 7.90 -0.95 -2.03
N CYS A 18 8.19 -0.53 -3.24
CA CYS A 18 9.23 -1.10 -4.08
C CYS A 18 10.00 0.03 -4.74
N GLU A 19 11.29 -0.11 -4.80
CA GLU A 19 12.21 0.84 -5.43
C GLU A 19 13.03 0.10 -6.48
N ALA A 20 13.07 0.65 -7.70
CA ALA A 20 13.87 0.18 -8.82
C ALA A 20 14.95 1.23 -9.11
N ILE A 21 16.21 0.84 -9.04
CA ILE A 21 17.36 1.74 -9.07
C ILE A 21 18.32 1.28 -10.16
N GLY A 22 18.80 2.22 -10.99
CA GLY A 22 19.86 1.99 -11.96
C GLY A 22 19.44 2.12 -13.41
N ASP A 23 18.14 2.22 -13.72
CA ASP A 23 17.68 2.32 -15.10
C ASP A 23 16.70 3.50 -15.32
N GLY A 24 16.86 4.19 -16.44
CA GLY A 24 16.05 5.32 -16.86
C GLY A 24 14.99 4.98 -17.91
N ASP A 25 14.85 3.72 -18.33
CA ASP A 25 13.91 3.31 -19.36
C ASP A 25 12.44 3.42 -18.88
N PRO A 26 11.52 4.00 -19.66
CA PRO A 26 10.10 4.06 -19.32
C PRO A 26 9.41 2.70 -19.20
N ALA A 27 10.00 1.62 -19.68
CA ALA A 27 9.50 0.27 -19.46
C ALA A 27 9.54 -0.10 -17.96
N LEU A 28 10.56 0.36 -17.24
CA LEU A 28 10.68 0.15 -15.81
C LEU A 28 9.55 0.89 -15.03
N ASP A 29 9.15 2.08 -15.51
CA ASP A 29 8.02 2.80 -14.92
C ASP A 29 6.73 1.99 -15.09
N ALA A 30 6.52 1.42 -16.28
CA ALA A 30 5.36 0.58 -16.56
C ALA A 30 5.36 -0.69 -15.71
N GLU A 31 6.51 -1.33 -15.51
CA GLU A 31 6.66 -2.54 -14.69
C GLU A 31 6.34 -2.28 -13.22
N VAL A 32 6.88 -1.20 -12.63
CA VAL A 32 6.60 -0.82 -11.24
C VAL A 32 5.13 -0.44 -11.04
N ILE A 33 4.54 0.27 -12.01
CA ILE A 33 3.11 0.60 -11.98
C ILE A 33 2.26 -0.67 -12.11
N ASP A 34 2.60 -1.60 -13.03
CA ASP A 34 1.88 -2.86 -13.20
C ASP A 34 1.96 -3.72 -11.95
N MET A 35 3.13 -3.86 -11.34
CA MET A 35 3.29 -4.58 -10.07
C MET A 35 2.36 -4.03 -8.99
N ALA A 36 2.29 -2.71 -8.81
CA ALA A 36 1.40 -2.09 -7.84
C ALA A 36 -0.08 -2.28 -8.23
N TRP A 37 -0.42 -2.17 -9.52
CA TRP A 37 -1.76 -2.40 -10.04
C TRP A 37 -2.23 -3.83 -9.78
N GLN A 38 -1.41 -4.83 -10.16
CA GLN A 38 -1.71 -6.25 -9.94
C GLN A 38 -1.84 -6.58 -8.46
N PHE A 39 -1.00 -5.98 -7.61
CA PHE A 39 -1.10 -6.15 -6.16
C PHE A 39 -2.47 -5.69 -5.65
N PHE A 40 -2.92 -4.48 -5.97
CA PHE A 40 -4.23 -4.01 -5.53
C PHE A 40 -5.39 -4.85 -6.11
N ARG A 41 -5.28 -5.27 -7.37
CA ARG A 41 -6.25 -6.16 -8.00
C ARG A 41 -6.32 -7.54 -7.34
N SER A 42 -5.18 -8.09 -6.94
CA SER A 42 -5.11 -9.39 -6.23
C SER A 42 -5.76 -9.35 -4.85
N LEU A 43 -5.78 -8.18 -4.20
CA LEU A 43 -6.52 -7.96 -2.96
C LEU A 43 -8.04 -7.84 -3.17
N GLY A 44 -8.51 -7.81 -4.41
CA GLY A 44 -9.92 -7.67 -4.76
C GLY A 44 -10.39 -6.23 -4.98
N LEU A 45 -9.53 -5.22 -4.83
CA LEU A 45 -9.88 -3.82 -5.08
C LEU A 45 -10.20 -3.63 -6.58
N GLN A 46 -11.48 -3.35 -6.90
CA GLN A 46 -11.95 -3.22 -8.28
C GLN A 46 -12.08 -1.76 -8.71
N HIS A 47 -12.34 -0.86 -7.76
CA HIS A 47 -12.69 0.54 -8.01
C HIS A 47 -11.52 1.46 -7.72
N ILE A 48 -10.40 1.24 -8.44
CA ILE A 48 -9.21 2.09 -8.39
C ILE A 48 -8.96 2.75 -9.75
N THR A 49 -8.48 3.98 -9.73
CA THR A 49 -8.04 4.74 -10.91
C THR A 49 -6.56 5.04 -10.77
N LEU A 50 -5.80 4.83 -11.84
CA LEU A 50 -4.41 5.27 -11.94
C LEU A 50 -4.39 6.71 -12.48
N SER A 51 -4.01 7.68 -11.65
CA SER A 51 -3.71 9.04 -12.08
C SER A 51 -2.23 9.14 -12.45
N LEU A 52 -1.93 9.71 -13.60
CA LEU A 52 -0.60 9.79 -14.17
C LEU A 52 -0.26 11.23 -14.59
N ASN A 53 0.96 11.68 -14.34
CA ASN A 53 1.50 12.94 -14.81
C ASN A 53 3.02 12.84 -15.06
N SER A 54 3.55 13.84 -15.77
CA SER A 54 4.99 14.08 -15.84
C SER A 54 5.29 15.48 -15.32
N ILE A 55 6.17 15.58 -14.35
CA ILE A 55 6.61 16.87 -13.78
C ILE A 55 7.93 17.39 -14.38
N GLY A 56 8.38 16.75 -15.45
CA GLY A 56 9.59 17.15 -16.15
C GLY A 56 10.90 16.88 -15.39
N CYS A 57 12.00 17.24 -16.00
CA CYS A 57 13.35 17.13 -15.44
C CYS A 57 13.96 18.51 -15.13
N LYS A 58 15.17 18.54 -14.59
CA LYS A 58 15.92 19.78 -14.30
C LYS A 58 16.08 20.72 -15.52
N LYS A 59 16.01 20.19 -16.76
CA LYS A 59 16.13 21.01 -17.99
C LYS A 59 14.83 21.74 -18.35
N CYS A 60 13.67 21.08 -18.24
CA CYS A 60 12.40 21.66 -18.69
C CYS A 60 11.55 22.24 -17.56
N ARG A 61 11.68 21.75 -16.33
CA ARG A 61 10.90 22.24 -15.18
C ARG A 61 11.04 23.73 -14.89
N PRO A 62 12.23 24.37 -14.97
CA PRO A 62 12.36 25.79 -14.69
C PRO A 62 11.49 26.68 -15.59
N ALA A 63 11.40 26.38 -16.87
CA ALA A 63 10.55 27.13 -17.81
C ALA A 63 9.05 27.00 -17.44
N TYR A 64 8.61 25.80 -17.10
CA TYR A 64 7.23 25.58 -16.64
C TYR A 64 6.95 26.30 -15.32
N LEU A 65 7.87 26.26 -14.35
CA LEU A 65 7.73 26.95 -13.07
C LEU A 65 7.59 28.48 -13.25
N SER A 66 8.33 29.07 -14.18
CA SER A 66 8.20 30.49 -14.48
C SER A 66 6.80 30.85 -14.97
N ILE A 67 6.28 30.09 -15.93
CA ILE A 67 4.92 30.28 -16.47
C ILE A 67 3.85 30.05 -15.41
N LEU A 68 4.02 29.01 -14.58
CA LEU A 68 3.10 28.69 -13.51
C LEU A 68 3.08 29.80 -12.44
N THR A 69 4.25 30.32 -12.08
CA THR A 69 4.38 31.43 -11.13
C THR A 69 3.73 32.69 -11.66
N GLU A 70 3.95 33.04 -12.94
CA GLU A 70 3.30 34.19 -13.60
C GLU A 70 1.77 34.02 -13.59
N TYR A 71 1.28 32.85 -13.96
CA TYR A 71 -0.15 32.54 -13.94
C TYR A 71 -0.77 32.77 -12.54
N TYR A 72 -0.17 32.19 -11.48
CA TYR A 72 -0.71 32.33 -10.12
C TYR A 72 -0.51 33.73 -9.54
N SER A 73 0.49 34.48 -9.97
CA SER A 73 0.68 35.88 -9.57
C SER A 73 -0.47 36.78 -10.01
N GLY A 74 -1.15 36.43 -11.11
CA GLY A 74 -2.39 37.10 -11.55
C GLY A 74 -3.64 36.75 -10.73
N HIS A 75 -3.55 35.83 -9.75
CA HIS A 75 -4.69 35.32 -8.98
C HIS A 75 -4.47 35.39 -7.45
N THR A 76 -3.52 36.17 -6.99
CA THR A 76 -3.10 36.20 -5.56
C THR A 76 -4.22 36.58 -4.59
N ASP A 77 -5.16 37.39 -5.03
CA ASP A 77 -6.35 37.81 -4.28
C ASP A 77 -7.34 36.67 -3.97
N ARG A 78 -7.26 35.58 -4.73
CA ARG A 78 -8.15 34.42 -4.60
C ARG A 78 -7.46 33.19 -4.00
N LEU A 79 -6.15 33.26 -3.76
CA LEU A 79 -5.39 32.18 -3.15
C LEU A 79 -5.65 32.10 -1.64
N CYS A 80 -5.65 30.87 -1.11
CA CYS A 80 -5.64 30.70 0.33
C CYS A 80 -4.25 31.08 0.92
N PRO A 81 -4.14 31.40 2.22
CA PRO A 81 -2.88 31.82 2.84
C PRO A 81 -1.71 30.84 2.62
N ASP A 82 -2.00 29.53 2.68
CA ASP A 82 -1.00 28.49 2.40
C ASP A 82 -0.49 28.54 0.96
N CYS A 83 -1.38 28.78 -0.02
CA CYS A 83 -0.99 28.88 -1.42
C CYS A 83 -0.23 30.16 -1.72
N THR A 84 -0.55 31.27 -1.07
CA THR A 84 0.24 32.49 -1.16
C THR A 84 1.69 32.25 -0.70
N ALA A 85 1.88 31.59 0.44
CA ALA A 85 3.22 31.24 0.92
C ALA A 85 3.94 30.20 0.02
N ARG A 86 3.21 29.28 -0.61
CA ARG A 86 3.75 28.26 -1.52
C ARG A 86 4.17 28.86 -2.86
N LEU A 87 3.54 29.93 -3.32
CA LEU A 87 3.86 30.58 -4.59
C LEU A 87 5.33 31.00 -4.66
N GLU A 88 5.90 31.46 -3.54
CA GLU A 88 7.30 31.83 -3.45
C GLU A 88 8.26 30.64 -3.27
N ARG A 89 7.80 29.59 -2.59
CA ARG A 89 8.68 28.48 -2.18
C ARG A 89 8.61 27.28 -3.11
N ASN A 90 7.42 26.89 -3.53
CA ASN A 90 7.17 25.73 -4.37
C ASN A 90 5.84 25.88 -5.13
N PRO A 91 5.84 26.56 -6.28
CA PRO A 91 4.63 26.83 -7.07
C PRO A 91 3.89 25.55 -7.50
N LEU A 92 4.57 24.42 -7.73
CA LEU A 92 3.91 23.15 -8.07
C LEU A 92 2.89 22.72 -7.02
N ARG A 93 3.12 23.04 -5.74
CA ARG A 93 2.22 22.67 -4.66
C ARG A 93 0.87 23.39 -4.67
N LEU A 94 0.72 24.45 -5.48
CA LEU A 94 -0.56 25.13 -5.68
C LEU A 94 -1.53 24.24 -6.45
N LEU A 95 -1.03 23.42 -7.38
CA LEU A 95 -1.84 22.48 -8.17
C LEU A 95 -2.55 21.44 -7.29
N ASP A 96 -1.97 21.06 -6.14
CA ASP A 96 -2.54 20.07 -5.21
C ASP A 96 -3.33 20.70 -4.06
N CYS A 97 -3.67 21.98 -4.12
CA CYS A 97 -4.46 22.61 -3.06
C CYS A 97 -5.86 22.02 -2.97
N LYS A 98 -6.34 21.79 -1.74
CA LYS A 98 -7.68 21.20 -1.49
C LYS A 98 -8.76 22.27 -1.24
N GLN A 99 -8.40 23.54 -1.16
CA GLN A 99 -9.35 24.63 -1.03
C GLN A 99 -10.07 24.88 -2.35
N SER A 100 -11.41 24.99 -2.32
CA SER A 100 -12.23 25.09 -3.53
C SER A 100 -11.89 26.30 -4.41
N SER A 101 -11.58 27.46 -3.82
CA SER A 101 -11.14 28.64 -4.56
C SER A 101 -9.83 28.40 -5.32
N CYS A 102 -8.85 27.72 -4.69
CA CYS A 102 -7.59 27.39 -5.32
C CYS A 102 -7.73 26.28 -6.37
N GLN A 103 -8.65 25.32 -6.17
CA GLN A 103 -8.93 24.28 -7.14
C GLN A 103 -9.44 24.83 -8.47
N GLN A 104 -10.37 25.78 -8.42
CA GLN A 104 -10.89 26.44 -9.63
C GLN A 104 -9.78 27.14 -10.43
N ILE A 105 -8.81 27.74 -9.75
CA ILE A 105 -7.64 28.34 -10.38
C ILE A 105 -6.74 27.23 -10.98
N ALA A 106 -6.49 26.17 -10.22
CA ALA A 106 -5.63 25.07 -10.64
C ALA A 106 -6.19 24.31 -11.86
N ASP A 107 -7.50 24.23 -12.02
CA ASP A 107 -8.14 23.57 -13.18
C ASP A 107 -7.79 24.25 -14.52
N SER A 108 -7.60 25.57 -14.50
CA SER A 108 -7.23 26.37 -15.66
C SER A 108 -5.73 26.68 -15.74
N ALA A 109 -4.93 26.14 -14.82
CA ALA A 109 -3.49 26.41 -14.81
C ALA A 109 -2.78 25.77 -16.02
N PRO A 110 -1.66 26.36 -16.48
CA PRO A 110 -0.83 25.78 -17.53
C PRO A 110 -0.48 24.32 -17.22
N ARG A 111 -0.51 23.46 -18.24
CA ARG A 111 -0.27 22.03 -18.08
C ARG A 111 1.20 21.69 -18.32
N ASN A 112 1.84 21.01 -17.37
CA ASN A 112 3.26 20.71 -17.47
C ASN A 112 3.66 19.89 -18.70
N ASN A 113 2.78 18.99 -19.18
CA ASN A 113 3.02 18.18 -20.37
C ASN A 113 3.24 18.99 -21.66
N GLU A 114 2.79 20.26 -21.72
CA GLU A 114 2.98 21.18 -22.84
C GLU A 114 4.40 21.81 -22.86
N TYR A 115 5.12 21.72 -21.76
CA TYR A 115 6.44 22.35 -21.56
C TYR A 115 7.57 21.33 -21.34
N LEU A 116 7.31 20.05 -21.59
CA LEU A 116 8.31 19.00 -21.47
C LEU A 116 9.36 19.12 -22.56
N CYS A 117 10.63 18.88 -22.23
CA CYS A 117 11.66 18.72 -23.25
C CYS A 117 11.41 17.44 -24.07
N PRO A 118 12.02 17.31 -25.28
CA PRO A 118 11.80 16.14 -26.13
C PRO A 118 12.05 14.79 -25.43
N GLU A 119 13.06 14.72 -24.57
CA GLU A 119 13.39 13.53 -23.78
C GLU A 119 12.24 13.17 -22.82
N CYS A 120 11.77 14.13 -22.01
CA CYS A 120 10.67 13.89 -21.06
C CYS A 120 9.34 13.60 -21.76
N SER A 121 9.08 14.26 -22.89
CA SER A 121 7.89 14.02 -23.70
C SER A 121 7.91 12.60 -24.29
N GLY A 122 9.04 12.19 -24.88
CA GLY A 122 9.22 10.85 -25.44
C GLY A 122 9.09 9.76 -24.37
N HIS A 123 9.73 9.96 -23.21
CA HIS A 123 9.61 9.05 -22.05
C HIS A 123 8.15 8.88 -21.62
N PHE A 124 7.43 10.00 -21.45
CA PHE A 124 6.04 9.98 -20.99
C PHE A 124 5.09 9.36 -22.02
N GLN A 125 5.28 9.61 -23.31
CA GLN A 125 4.50 8.97 -24.38
C GLN A 125 4.76 7.46 -24.44
N GLN A 126 6.02 7.03 -24.28
CA GLN A 126 6.36 5.62 -24.29
C GLN A 126 5.77 4.88 -23.09
N LEU A 127 5.79 5.50 -21.89
CA LEU A 127 5.12 4.96 -20.70
C LEU A 127 3.61 4.76 -20.94
N GLN A 128 2.92 5.77 -21.49
CA GLN A 128 1.48 5.67 -21.79
C GLN A 128 1.20 4.52 -22.77
N LYS A 129 2.05 4.35 -23.79
CA LYS A 129 1.96 3.23 -24.74
C LYS A 129 2.10 1.88 -24.03
N TYR A 130 3.08 1.74 -23.12
CA TYR A 130 3.28 0.49 -22.36
C TYR A 130 2.10 0.20 -21.44
N LEU A 131 1.57 1.18 -20.73
CA LEU A 131 0.37 1.00 -19.89
C LEU A 131 -0.84 0.58 -20.74
N GLY A 132 -0.99 1.13 -21.95
CA GLY A 132 -2.01 0.71 -22.90
C GLY A 132 -1.84 -0.76 -23.37
N LEU A 133 -0.61 -1.21 -23.62
CA LEU A 133 -0.31 -2.60 -23.98
C LEU A 133 -0.59 -3.56 -22.81
N LEU A 134 -0.37 -3.13 -21.57
CA LEU A 134 -0.68 -3.89 -20.36
C LEU A 134 -2.19 -3.87 -20.02
N GLY A 135 -2.99 -3.08 -20.73
CA GLY A 135 -4.42 -2.94 -20.45
C GLY A 135 -4.72 -2.22 -19.15
N ILE A 136 -3.79 -1.43 -18.61
CA ILE A 136 -3.96 -0.66 -17.38
C ILE A 136 -4.62 0.68 -17.73
N PRO A 137 -5.88 0.92 -17.29
CA PRO A 137 -6.54 2.19 -17.52
C PRO A 137 -5.91 3.28 -16.65
N PHE A 138 -5.65 4.44 -17.23
CA PHE A 138 -5.11 5.60 -16.53
C PHE A 138 -5.79 6.90 -16.96
N GLU A 139 -5.72 7.89 -16.08
CA GLU A 139 -6.18 9.25 -16.33
C GLU A 139 -4.99 10.22 -16.25
N LEU A 140 -4.84 11.08 -17.26
CA LEU A 140 -3.86 12.15 -17.21
C LEU A 140 -4.35 13.26 -16.30
N ASN A 141 -3.61 13.52 -15.23
CA ASN A 141 -3.96 14.52 -14.24
C ASN A 141 -2.84 15.57 -14.12
N HIS A 142 -2.98 16.69 -14.82
CA HIS A 142 -2.02 17.79 -14.81
C HIS A 142 -1.81 18.42 -13.42
N ARG A 143 -2.75 18.23 -12.51
CA ARG A 143 -2.68 18.71 -11.11
C ARG A 143 -1.94 17.74 -10.19
N LEU A 144 -1.64 16.52 -10.68
CA LEU A 144 -0.92 15.54 -9.89
C LEU A 144 0.53 15.95 -9.69
N VAL A 145 0.86 16.32 -8.47
CA VAL A 145 2.21 16.58 -7.97
C VAL A 145 2.42 15.79 -6.67
N ARG A 146 3.66 15.47 -6.36
CA ARG A 146 3.98 14.72 -5.14
C ARG A 146 4.36 15.65 -3.99
N GLY A 147 4.27 15.14 -2.77
CA GLY A 147 4.56 15.88 -1.54
C GLY A 147 6.04 16.21 -1.33
N LEU A 148 6.93 15.67 -2.14
CA LEU A 148 8.38 15.76 -2.02
C LEU A 148 8.97 16.31 -3.32
N ASP A 149 10.01 17.11 -3.21
CA ASP A 149 10.54 17.93 -4.32
C ASP A 149 11.55 17.15 -5.18
N TYR A 150 12.02 16.00 -4.71
CA TYR A 150 13.01 15.18 -5.42
C TYR A 150 12.48 14.46 -6.66
N TYR A 151 11.15 14.38 -6.84
CA TYR A 151 10.57 13.69 -7.99
C TYR A 151 10.95 14.35 -9.32
N THR A 152 11.13 13.52 -10.35
CA THR A 152 11.42 13.89 -11.73
C THR A 152 10.54 13.09 -12.69
N LYS A 153 10.36 13.58 -13.92
CA LYS A 153 9.63 12.86 -14.99
C LYS A 153 8.27 12.30 -14.50
N THR A 154 8.14 10.99 -14.42
CA THR A 154 6.89 10.29 -14.07
C THR A 154 6.49 10.46 -12.62
N VAL A 155 5.22 10.81 -12.38
CA VAL A 155 4.56 10.72 -11.07
C VAL A 155 3.19 10.06 -11.25
N PHE A 156 2.80 9.23 -10.28
CA PHE A 156 1.53 8.51 -10.33
C PHE A 156 0.90 8.28 -8.96
N GLU A 157 -0.42 8.11 -8.96
CA GLU A 157 -1.20 7.76 -7.77
C GLU A 157 -2.31 6.78 -8.12
N PHE A 158 -2.54 5.82 -7.24
CA PHE A 158 -3.70 4.94 -7.25
C PHE A 158 -4.76 5.50 -6.32
N GLN A 159 -5.89 5.89 -6.89
CA GLN A 159 -6.98 6.54 -6.17
C GLN A 159 -8.21 5.65 -6.19
N PRO A 160 -8.89 5.44 -5.06
CA PRO A 160 -10.18 4.76 -5.05
C PRO A 160 -11.24 5.63 -5.72
N LYS A 161 -12.20 5.02 -6.43
CA LYS A 161 -13.31 5.72 -7.08
C LYS A 161 -14.45 6.12 -6.13
N ALA A 162 -14.41 5.70 -4.87
CA ALA A 162 -15.47 5.98 -3.92
C ALA A 162 -15.59 7.49 -3.63
N ASP A 163 -16.80 8.02 -3.64
CA ASP A 163 -17.11 9.38 -3.25
C ASP A 163 -16.61 9.66 -1.84
N GLY A 164 -15.86 10.74 -1.65
CA GLY A 164 -15.28 11.11 -0.37
C GLY A 164 -13.91 10.47 -0.06
N ALA A 165 -13.36 9.63 -0.90
CA ALA A 165 -12.01 9.11 -0.76
C ALA A 165 -10.97 10.22 -1.01
N GLN A 166 -10.50 10.84 0.07
CA GLN A 166 -9.62 12.02 -0.02
C GLN A 166 -8.15 11.70 -0.22
N SER A 167 -7.76 10.44 -0.39
CA SER A 167 -6.35 10.11 -0.43
C SER A 167 -6.04 8.84 -1.21
N ALA A 168 -5.00 8.91 -2.04
CA ALA A 168 -4.44 7.78 -2.74
C ALA A 168 -4.14 6.60 -1.81
N ILE A 169 -4.41 5.38 -2.27
CA ILE A 169 -4.03 4.14 -1.56
C ILE A 169 -2.55 3.84 -1.70
N GLY A 170 -1.95 4.30 -2.80
CA GLY A 170 -0.53 4.22 -3.08
C GLY A 170 -0.14 5.23 -4.13
N GLY A 171 1.14 5.45 -4.30
CA GLY A 171 1.66 6.32 -5.33
C GLY A 171 3.16 6.46 -5.27
N GLY A 172 3.71 6.94 -6.36
CA GLY A 172 5.14 7.01 -6.55
C GLY A 172 5.55 7.90 -7.70
N GLY A 173 6.72 7.62 -8.23
CA GLY A 173 7.30 8.32 -9.37
C GLY A 173 8.81 8.16 -9.44
N ARG A 174 9.39 8.78 -10.47
CA ARG A 174 10.85 8.84 -10.67
C ARG A 174 11.51 9.91 -9.82
N TYR A 175 12.73 9.64 -9.45
CA TYR A 175 13.60 10.57 -8.71
C TYR A 175 15.07 10.39 -9.15
N ASP A 176 15.30 10.59 -10.46
CA ASP A 176 16.56 10.29 -11.13
C ASP A 176 17.77 11.06 -10.56
N ASP A 177 17.51 12.22 -9.94
CA ASP A 177 18.56 13.12 -9.44
C ASP A 177 18.88 12.92 -7.94
N LEU A 178 18.03 12.20 -7.19
CA LEU A 178 18.12 12.15 -5.72
C LEU A 178 19.43 11.53 -5.23
N ILE A 179 19.90 10.46 -5.85
CA ILE A 179 21.14 9.77 -5.42
C ILE A 179 22.34 10.69 -5.62
N GLU A 180 22.37 11.45 -6.72
CA GLU A 180 23.41 12.45 -6.98
C GLU A 180 23.35 13.61 -5.99
N GLU A 181 22.17 14.11 -5.67
CA GLU A 181 21.94 15.16 -4.65
C GLU A 181 22.40 14.74 -3.25
N LEU A 182 22.36 13.45 -2.96
CA LEU A 182 22.88 12.87 -1.71
C LEU A 182 24.38 12.55 -1.75
N GLY A 183 25.09 12.91 -2.84
CA GLY A 183 26.54 12.73 -2.98
C GLY A 183 26.95 11.41 -3.65
N GLY A 184 26.01 10.65 -4.19
CA GLY A 184 26.28 9.48 -5.00
C GLY A 184 26.54 9.79 -6.47
N LYS A 185 26.68 8.76 -7.31
CA LYS A 185 26.71 8.93 -8.77
C LYS A 185 25.30 9.16 -9.28
N HIS A 186 25.18 9.91 -10.39
CA HIS A 186 23.88 10.01 -11.08
C HIS A 186 23.34 8.61 -11.40
N THR A 187 22.21 8.26 -10.79
CA THR A 187 21.63 6.93 -10.89
C THR A 187 20.10 7.09 -10.95
N PRO A 188 19.49 6.82 -12.12
CA PRO A 188 18.05 6.88 -12.25
C PRO A 188 17.36 5.94 -11.26
N ALA A 189 16.26 6.42 -10.71
CA ALA A 189 15.51 5.63 -9.76
C ALA A 189 14.01 5.96 -9.83
N LEU A 190 13.21 4.96 -9.50
CA LEU A 190 11.78 5.10 -9.43
C LEU A 190 11.22 4.13 -8.39
N GLY A 191 10.12 4.50 -7.75
CA GLY A 191 9.45 3.59 -6.83
C GLY A 191 8.06 4.02 -6.46
N PHE A 192 7.40 3.21 -5.65
CA PHE A 192 6.11 3.54 -5.06
C PHE A 192 6.03 3.11 -3.61
N ALA A 193 5.13 3.75 -2.88
CA ALA A 193 4.76 3.33 -1.54
C ALA A 193 3.23 3.30 -1.38
N SER A 194 2.76 2.39 -0.53
CA SER A 194 1.36 2.22 -0.20
C SER A 194 1.15 2.09 1.30
N GLY A 195 0.13 2.79 1.83
CA GLY A 195 -0.22 2.74 3.25
C GLY A 195 -1.14 1.55 3.55
N ILE A 196 -0.71 0.68 4.46
CA ILE A 196 -1.47 -0.54 4.83
C ILE A 196 -2.84 -0.18 5.39
N GLU A 197 -2.93 0.82 6.26
CA GLU A 197 -4.20 1.27 6.85
C GLU A 197 -5.19 1.75 5.78
N ARG A 198 -4.70 2.40 4.72
CA ARG A 198 -5.53 2.86 3.60
C ARG A 198 -6.04 1.72 2.75
N ILE A 199 -5.20 0.71 2.51
CA ILE A 199 -5.63 -0.52 1.84
C ILE A 199 -6.75 -1.18 2.64
N ILE A 200 -6.55 -1.41 3.94
CA ILE A 200 -7.55 -2.03 4.82
C ILE A 200 -8.87 -1.23 4.81
N LEU A 201 -8.79 0.09 4.85
CA LEU A 201 -9.96 0.95 4.82
C LEU A 201 -10.75 0.77 3.50
N ASN A 202 -10.05 0.72 2.37
CA ASN A 202 -10.68 0.52 1.07
C ASN A 202 -11.26 -0.90 0.90
N LEU A 203 -10.58 -1.93 1.39
CA LEU A 203 -11.12 -3.29 1.43
C LEU A 203 -12.44 -3.35 2.21
N LYS A 204 -12.52 -2.65 3.35
CA LYS A 204 -13.76 -2.55 4.13
C LYS A 204 -14.85 -1.76 3.40
N ASN A 205 -14.51 -0.65 2.75
CA ASN A 205 -15.46 0.18 2.01
C ASN A 205 -16.05 -0.57 0.81
N GLU A 206 -15.26 -1.39 0.13
CA GLU A 206 -15.72 -2.25 -0.97
C GLU A 206 -16.35 -3.57 -0.48
N ASN A 207 -16.47 -3.78 0.85
CA ASN A 207 -17.00 -5.01 1.47
C ASN A 207 -16.28 -6.27 1.00
N ILE A 208 -14.97 -6.20 0.75
CA ILE A 208 -14.18 -7.34 0.32
C ILE A 208 -13.98 -8.28 1.52
N PRO A 209 -14.35 -9.56 1.39
CA PRO A 209 -14.23 -10.50 2.49
C PRO A 209 -12.77 -10.75 2.83
N ILE A 210 -12.41 -10.52 4.09
CA ILE A 210 -11.06 -10.83 4.59
C ILE A 210 -11.11 -12.27 5.11
N PRO A 211 -10.27 -13.18 4.57
CA PRO A 211 -10.24 -14.54 5.07
C PRO A 211 -9.87 -14.54 6.56
N PRO A 212 -10.54 -15.33 7.40
CA PRO A 212 -10.17 -15.43 8.79
C PRO A 212 -8.72 -15.94 8.91
N PRO A 213 -7.98 -15.52 9.94
CA PRO A 213 -6.66 -16.07 10.19
C PRO A 213 -6.75 -17.59 10.34
N PRO A 214 -5.75 -18.34 9.86
CA PRO A 214 -5.75 -19.78 9.97
C PRO A 214 -5.84 -20.20 11.44
N GLY A 215 -6.93 -20.87 11.79
CA GLY A 215 -7.14 -21.44 13.11
C GLY A 215 -6.29 -22.70 13.35
N PRO A 216 -6.21 -23.18 14.60
CA PRO A 216 -5.56 -24.44 14.89
C PRO A 216 -6.33 -25.58 14.19
N LYS A 217 -5.59 -26.52 13.58
CA LYS A 217 -6.19 -27.70 12.94
C LYS A 217 -6.50 -28.81 13.95
N VAL A 218 -5.70 -28.86 15.01
CA VAL A 218 -5.73 -29.93 16.00
C VAL A 218 -5.82 -29.37 17.40
N PHE A 219 -6.65 -29.97 18.25
CA PHE A 219 -6.67 -29.76 19.69
C PHE A 219 -6.23 -31.03 20.41
N ILE A 220 -5.32 -30.93 21.39
CA ILE A 220 -4.92 -32.07 22.22
C ILE A 220 -5.58 -31.94 23.60
N ALA A 221 -6.47 -32.87 23.89
CA ALA A 221 -7.06 -33.07 25.20
C ALA A 221 -6.28 -34.16 25.98
N HIS A 222 -6.10 -33.98 27.27
CA HIS A 222 -5.39 -34.94 28.10
C HIS A 222 -6.03 -35.09 29.47
N MET A 223 -5.84 -36.24 30.11
CA MET A 223 -6.27 -36.50 31.45
C MET A 223 -5.13 -37.15 32.27
N GLY A 224 -4.76 -36.51 33.35
CA GLY A 224 -3.63 -36.88 34.20
C GLY A 224 -2.32 -36.23 33.78
N ASP A 225 -1.32 -36.31 34.69
CA ASP A 225 -0.05 -35.58 34.53
C ASP A 225 0.84 -36.20 33.43
N GLU A 226 0.94 -37.53 33.38
CA GLU A 226 1.70 -38.23 32.33
C GLU A 226 1.14 -37.98 30.93
N ALA A 227 -0.20 -37.97 30.80
CA ALA A 227 -0.87 -37.60 29.57
C ALA A 227 -0.62 -36.12 29.19
N GLY A 228 -0.53 -35.25 30.17
CA GLY A 228 -0.14 -33.84 30.00
C GLY A 228 1.28 -33.68 29.43
N GLU A 229 2.25 -34.44 29.95
CA GLU A 229 3.61 -34.46 29.41
C GLU A 229 3.68 -34.98 27.97
N ALA A 230 2.98 -36.09 27.70
CA ALA A 230 2.88 -36.63 26.34
C ALA A 230 2.23 -35.61 25.36
N ALA A 231 1.19 -34.91 25.82
CA ALA A 231 0.54 -33.86 25.04
C ALA A 231 1.46 -32.69 24.71
N ILE A 232 2.40 -32.33 25.61
CA ILE A 232 3.39 -31.28 25.35
C ILE A 232 4.35 -31.72 24.25
N LYS A 233 4.88 -32.95 24.34
CA LYS A 233 5.81 -33.52 23.34
C LYS A 233 5.15 -33.64 21.97
N LEU A 234 3.94 -34.16 21.92
CA LEU A 234 3.17 -34.30 20.69
C LEU A 234 2.84 -32.93 20.06
N ALA A 235 2.42 -31.96 20.87
CA ALA A 235 2.16 -30.61 20.39
C ALA A 235 3.41 -29.95 19.76
N SER A 236 4.57 -30.15 20.36
CA SER A 236 5.84 -29.67 19.82
C SER A 236 6.16 -30.34 18.47
N SER A 237 6.04 -31.64 18.37
CA SER A 237 6.28 -32.40 17.14
C SER A 237 5.34 -31.98 15.98
N LEU A 238 4.05 -31.82 16.28
CA LEU A 238 3.07 -31.34 15.29
C LEU A 238 3.37 -29.92 14.79
N ARG A 239 3.78 -29.02 15.67
CA ARG A 239 4.20 -27.66 15.27
C ARG A 239 5.45 -27.66 14.40
N GLN A 240 6.44 -28.51 14.68
CA GLN A 240 7.62 -28.70 13.83
C GLN A 240 7.25 -29.18 12.42
N SER A 241 6.15 -29.93 12.32
CA SER A 241 5.56 -30.38 11.03
C SER A 241 4.60 -29.35 10.41
N ASN A 242 4.63 -28.08 10.85
CA ASN A 242 3.74 -26.99 10.39
C ASN A 242 2.24 -27.27 10.57
N ILE A 243 1.85 -28.10 11.55
CA ILE A 243 0.46 -28.32 11.91
C ILE A 243 0.09 -27.38 13.06
N GLY A 244 -0.91 -26.50 12.83
CA GLY A 244 -1.45 -25.63 13.87
C GLY A 244 -2.13 -26.44 14.97
N VAL A 245 -1.59 -26.43 16.19
CA VAL A 245 -2.10 -27.22 17.31
C VAL A 245 -2.22 -26.39 18.59
N ILE A 246 -3.30 -26.58 19.31
CA ILE A 246 -3.49 -26.11 20.69
C ILE A 246 -3.66 -27.33 21.58
N LYS A 247 -3.01 -27.33 22.73
CA LYS A 247 -3.28 -28.32 23.80
C LYS A 247 -4.08 -27.72 24.95
N ALA A 248 -4.84 -28.54 25.63
CA ALA A 248 -5.51 -28.15 26.85
C ALA A 248 -4.50 -27.69 27.93
N ILE A 249 -4.94 -26.74 28.74
CA ILE A 249 -4.15 -26.21 29.87
C ILE A 249 -4.94 -26.44 31.15
N GLY A 250 -4.25 -26.92 32.19
CA GLY A 250 -4.80 -27.22 33.51
C GLY A 250 -5.65 -28.51 33.54
N ASN A 251 -6.05 -28.91 34.75
CA ASN A 251 -6.80 -30.14 35.00
C ASN A 251 -8.31 -29.95 34.81
N LYS A 252 -8.74 -29.71 33.54
CA LYS A 252 -10.15 -29.62 33.18
C LYS A 252 -10.70 -31.01 32.80
N SER A 253 -11.98 -31.24 33.10
CA SER A 253 -12.64 -32.47 32.65
C SER A 253 -12.54 -32.61 31.11
N LEU A 254 -12.47 -33.84 30.61
CA LEU A 254 -12.42 -34.12 29.16
C LEU A 254 -13.59 -33.43 28.41
N LYS A 255 -14.79 -33.42 28.99
CA LYS A 255 -15.95 -32.74 28.43
C LYS A 255 -15.70 -31.22 28.24
N ALA A 256 -15.05 -30.57 29.21
CA ALA A 256 -14.73 -29.14 29.11
C ALA A 256 -13.65 -28.88 28.05
N GLN A 257 -12.66 -29.76 27.96
CA GLN A 257 -11.59 -29.68 26.95
C GLN A 257 -12.15 -29.86 25.53
N LEU A 258 -13.01 -30.83 25.29
CA LEU A 258 -13.67 -31.06 24.00
C LEU A 258 -14.62 -29.90 23.63
N ARG A 259 -15.27 -29.28 24.61
CA ARG A 259 -16.06 -28.07 24.38
C ARG A 259 -15.16 -26.90 23.92
N GLN A 260 -13.96 -26.77 24.48
CA GLN A 260 -12.98 -25.79 24.03
C GLN A 260 -12.51 -26.08 22.62
N ALA A 261 -12.24 -27.34 22.27
CA ALA A 261 -11.88 -27.75 20.89
C ALA A 261 -12.97 -27.35 19.88
N ASN A 262 -14.22 -27.60 20.23
CA ASN A 262 -15.36 -27.22 19.38
C ASN A 262 -15.47 -25.70 19.20
N ASN A 263 -15.28 -24.92 20.28
CA ASN A 263 -15.32 -23.44 20.19
C ASN A 263 -14.16 -22.86 19.36
N LEU A 264 -13.05 -23.58 19.25
CA LEU A 264 -11.90 -23.22 18.42
C LEU A 264 -12.06 -23.67 16.95
N ASN A 265 -13.16 -24.35 16.61
CA ASN A 265 -13.46 -24.92 15.29
C ASN A 265 -12.27 -25.73 14.72
N VAL A 266 -11.63 -26.55 15.57
CA VAL A 266 -10.57 -27.43 15.10
C VAL A 266 -11.13 -28.57 14.28
N HIS A 267 -10.36 -29.07 13.31
CA HIS A 267 -10.79 -30.23 12.52
C HIS A 267 -10.68 -31.53 13.31
N TYR A 268 -9.64 -31.66 14.13
CA TYR A 268 -9.37 -32.90 14.85
C TYR A 268 -9.10 -32.60 16.33
N SER A 269 -9.54 -33.54 17.18
CA SER A 269 -9.11 -33.60 18.59
C SER A 269 -8.35 -34.87 18.84
N ILE A 270 -7.16 -34.76 19.39
CA ILE A 270 -6.36 -35.87 19.92
C ILE A 270 -6.67 -35.97 21.40
N ILE A 271 -7.00 -37.17 21.88
CA ILE A 271 -7.29 -37.44 23.29
C ILE A 271 -6.23 -38.39 23.80
N ILE A 272 -5.62 -38.06 24.94
CA ILE A 272 -4.60 -38.83 25.62
C ILE A 272 -5.07 -39.05 27.07
N GLY A 273 -5.33 -40.26 27.48
CA GLY A 273 -5.63 -40.66 28.82
C GLY A 273 -4.62 -41.69 29.31
N GLU A 274 -4.91 -42.31 30.46
CA GLU A 274 -4.06 -43.33 31.08
C GLU A 274 -3.88 -44.56 30.14
N GLN A 275 -4.95 -45.02 29.52
CA GLN A 275 -4.90 -46.15 28.60
C GLN A 275 -4.03 -45.86 27.38
N GLU A 276 -4.13 -44.67 26.82
CA GLU A 276 -3.35 -44.24 25.65
C GLU A 276 -1.84 -44.14 26.00
N ILE A 277 -1.50 -43.74 27.21
CA ILE A 277 -0.11 -43.76 27.69
C ILE A 277 0.43 -45.18 27.81
N GLN A 278 -0.33 -46.11 28.40
CA GLN A 278 0.07 -47.49 28.60
C GLN A 278 0.28 -48.23 27.26
N THR A 279 -0.57 -47.93 26.26
CA THR A 279 -0.54 -48.58 24.94
C THR A 279 0.28 -47.82 23.91
N ASN A 280 0.84 -46.65 24.26
CA ASN A 280 1.54 -45.72 23.38
C ASN A 280 0.74 -45.36 22.13
N THR A 281 -0.54 -45.05 22.32
CA THR A 281 -1.49 -44.70 21.27
C THR A 281 -2.12 -43.32 21.56
N VAL A 282 -2.97 -42.86 20.66
CA VAL A 282 -3.85 -41.69 20.85
C VAL A 282 -5.20 -41.97 20.24
N ILE A 283 -6.25 -41.38 20.78
CA ILE A 283 -7.54 -41.36 20.12
C ILE A 283 -7.61 -40.13 19.24
N LEU A 284 -7.78 -40.31 17.94
CA LEU A 284 -8.04 -39.22 16.99
C LEU A 284 -9.54 -39.11 16.76
N ARG A 285 -10.09 -37.96 17.05
CA ARG A 285 -11.51 -37.64 16.86
C ARG A 285 -11.69 -36.56 15.80
N ASP A 286 -12.47 -36.81 14.79
CA ASP A 286 -13.03 -35.80 13.86
C ASP A 286 -14.08 -34.95 14.58
N MET A 287 -14.06 -33.62 14.43
CA MET A 287 -14.85 -32.69 15.25
C MET A 287 -16.06 -32.12 14.49
#